data_7122b2a6fc5c3695a0a021ae3de8852d
#
_entry.id   7122b2a6fc5c3695a0a021ae3de8852d
#
_cell.length_a   1.000
_cell.length_b   1.000
_cell.length_c   1.000
_cell.angle_alpha   90.00
_cell.angle_beta   90.00
_cell.angle_gamma   90.00
#
_symmetry.space_group_name_H-M   'P 1'
#
loop_
_entity.id
_entity.type
_entity.pdbx_description
1 polymer ?
#
loop_
_entity_poly.entity_id
_entity_poly.type
_entity_poly.pdbx_seq_one_letter_code
_entity_poly.pdbx_strand_id
1 'polypeptide(L)'
;MMWYLSANRDEDMFENAEAIDIDRPNADRHLSFGYGIHFCMGSRLAELQLRILWEEILDRFEDIEVQDEPTRTFSSFVHGYAELPVKVTRA
;
A
#
# COMPACT_ATOMS: atom_id res chain seq x y z
N MET A 1 2.76 10.04 -18.91
CA MET A 1 3.29 9.05 -17.95
C MET A 1 2.87 9.50 -16.57
N MET A 2 2.38 8.60 -15.72
CA MET A 2 2.00 8.92 -14.35
C MET A 2 3.04 8.37 -13.36
N TRP A 3 3.56 9.24 -12.52
CA TRP A 3 4.57 8.91 -11.50
C TRP A 3 3.87 8.70 -10.15
N TYR A 4 3.20 7.57 -9.98
CA TYR A 4 2.37 7.27 -8.81
C TYR A 4 3.10 7.46 -7.48
N LEU A 5 4.33 6.95 -7.36
CA LEU A 5 5.11 7.05 -6.13
C LEU A 5 5.47 8.50 -5.78
N SER A 6 5.84 9.29 -6.78
CA SER A 6 6.14 10.71 -6.60
C SER A 6 4.88 11.50 -6.26
N ALA A 7 3.79 11.26 -6.98
CA ALA A 7 2.53 11.95 -6.76
C ALA A 7 1.92 11.67 -5.38
N ASN A 8 2.06 10.43 -4.87
CA ASN A 8 1.59 10.07 -3.54
C ASN A 8 2.51 10.57 -2.40
N ARG A 9 3.67 11.16 -2.75
CA ARG A 9 4.62 11.80 -1.83
C ARG A 9 4.78 13.29 -2.09
N ASP A 10 3.83 13.89 -2.76
CA ASP A 10 3.82 15.32 -3.06
C ASP A 10 3.40 16.10 -1.80
N GLU A 11 4.32 16.89 -1.24
CA GLU A 11 4.08 17.69 -0.03
C GLU A 11 3.16 18.87 -0.26
N ASP A 12 2.95 19.29 -1.51
CA ASP A 12 1.93 20.27 -1.87
C ASP A 12 0.50 19.68 -1.76
N MET A 13 0.39 18.37 -1.82
CA MET A 13 -0.88 17.65 -1.71
C MET A 13 -1.07 16.99 -0.34
N PHE A 14 -0.01 16.40 0.21
CA PHE A 14 -0.06 15.60 1.43
C PHE A 14 0.94 16.15 2.46
N GLU A 15 0.46 16.69 3.53
CA GLU A 15 1.32 17.12 4.64
C GLU A 15 2.10 15.92 5.19
N ASN A 16 3.43 16.11 5.37
CA ASN A 16 4.34 15.06 5.81
C ASN A 16 4.25 13.78 4.95
N ALA A 17 4.34 13.95 3.64
CA ALA A 17 4.02 12.94 2.63
C ALA A 17 4.90 11.67 2.70
N GLU A 18 6.10 11.73 3.30
CA GLU A 18 6.98 10.58 3.50
C GLU A 18 6.56 9.69 4.68
N ALA A 19 5.74 10.20 5.60
CA ALA A 19 5.23 9.42 6.70
C ALA A 19 3.97 8.64 6.32
N ILE A 20 3.85 7.43 6.88
CA ILE A 20 2.60 6.68 6.82
C ILE A 20 1.65 7.26 7.88
N ASP A 21 0.55 7.81 7.42
CA ASP A 21 -0.52 8.36 8.25
C ASP A 21 -1.85 7.79 7.76
N ILE A 22 -2.41 6.84 8.53
CA ILE A 22 -3.66 6.15 8.18
C ILE A 22 -4.90 7.01 8.45
N ASP A 23 -4.76 8.06 9.26
CA ASP A 23 -5.85 8.99 9.62
C ASP A 23 -5.79 10.28 8.79
N ARG A 24 -4.95 10.33 7.77
CA ARG A 24 -4.79 11.50 6.90
C ARG A 24 -6.12 11.93 6.28
N PRO A 25 -6.57 13.20 6.47
CA PRO A 25 -7.89 13.65 6.02
C PRO A 25 -8.15 13.53 4.52
N ASN A 26 -7.09 13.59 3.71
CA ASN A 26 -7.14 13.52 2.25
C ASN A 26 -6.47 12.24 1.70
N ALA A 27 -6.43 11.16 2.48
CA ALA A 27 -5.85 9.89 2.06
C ALA A 27 -6.47 9.32 0.78
N ASP A 28 -7.75 9.57 0.55
CA ASP A 28 -8.51 9.18 -0.65
C ASP A 28 -8.04 9.85 -1.94
N ARG A 29 -7.23 10.91 -1.85
CA ARG A 29 -6.67 11.61 -3.01
C ARG A 29 -5.43 10.98 -3.61
N HIS A 30 -5.01 9.82 -3.11
CA HIS A 30 -3.88 9.09 -3.68
C HIS A 30 -4.13 8.70 -5.14
N LEU A 31 -3.05 8.58 -5.92
CA LEU A 31 -3.09 8.18 -7.32
C LEU A 31 -2.74 6.71 -7.58
N SER A 32 -2.78 5.86 -6.55
CA SER A 32 -2.41 4.44 -6.69
C SER A 32 -3.28 3.67 -7.68
N PHE A 33 -4.52 4.11 -7.87
CA PHE A 33 -5.44 3.56 -8.86
C PHE A 33 -5.49 4.35 -10.19
N GLY A 34 -4.60 5.30 -10.36
CA GLY A 34 -4.60 6.20 -11.52
C GLY A 34 -5.60 7.33 -11.41
N TYR A 35 -5.88 7.95 -12.55
CA TYR A 35 -6.78 9.09 -12.64
C TYR A 35 -7.46 9.18 -14.03
N GLY A 36 -8.62 9.82 -14.08
CA GLY A 36 -9.34 10.09 -15.32
C GLY A 36 -10.02 8.85 -15.91
N ILE A 37 -10.13 8.80 -17.24
CA ILE A 37 -10.86 7.74 -17.95
C ILE A 37 -10.21 6.35 -17.82
N HIS A 38 -8.93 6.29 -17.46
CA HIS A 38 -8.19 5.05 -17.19
C HIS A 38 -8.10 4.71 -15.70
N PHE A 39 -8.88 5.34 -14.84
CA PHE A 39 -8.96 4.96 -13.44
C PHE A 39 -9.23 3.46 -13.30
N CYS A 40 -8.55 2.80 -12.38
CA CYS A 40 -8.61 1.35 -12.20
C CYS A 40 -10.06 0.87 -12.00
N MET A 41 -10.56 0.07 -12.92
CA MET A 41 -11.92 -0.49 -12.82
C MET A 41 -12.06 -1.52 -11.69
N GLY A 42 -10.94 -2.08 -11.22
CA GLY A 42 -10.87 -3.03 -10.11
C GLY A 42 -10.66 -2.41 -8.74
N SER A 43 -10.62 -1.08 -8.62
CA SER A 43 -10.31 -0.38 -7.35
C SER A 43 -11.20 -0.81 -6.19
N ARG A 44 -12.51 -0.89 -6.41
CA ARG A 44 -13.46 -1.30 -5.36
C ARG A 44 -13.24 -2.74 -4.88
N LEU A 45 -12.89 -3.64 -5.81
CA LEU A 45 -12.57 -5.02 -5.45
C LEU A 45 -11.25 -5.08 -4.67
N ALA A 46 -10.24 -4.33 -5.10
CA ALA A 46 -8.96 -4.26 -4.41
C ALA A 46 -9.12 -3.69 -2.99
N GLU A 47 -9.88 -2.62 -2.82
CA GLU A 47 -10.18 -2.06 -1.49
C GLU A 47 -10.93 -3.04 -0.58
N LEU A 48 -11.92 -3.75 -1.14
CA LEU A 48 -12.66 -4.77 -0.40
C LEU A 48 -11.75 -5.92 0.05
N GLN A 49 -10.90 -6.42 -0.84
CA GLN A 49 -9.94 -7.49 -0.53
C GLN A 49 -8.95 -7.06 0.54
N LEU A 50 -8.39 -5.86 0.44
CA LEU A 50 -7.46 -5.32 1.43
C LEU A 50 -8.13 -5.14 2.79
N ARG A 51 -9.38 -4.64 2.81
CA ARG A 51 -10.13 -4.47 4.06
C ARG A 51 -10.33 -5.81 4.75
N ILE A 52 -10.90 -6.79 4.04
CA ILE A 52 -11.16 -8.13 4.60
C ILE A 52 -9.83 -8.77 5.07
N LEU A 53 -8.76 -8.64 4.28
CA LEU A 53 -7.47 -9.18 4.65
C LEU A 53 -6.95 -8.57 5.95
N TRP A 54 -7.02 -7.25 6.11
CA TRP A 54 -6.58 -6.58 7.33
C TRP A 54 -7.48 -6.89 8.53
N GLU A 55 -8.79 -6.97 8.36
CA GLU A 55 -9.73 -7.39 9.39
C GLU A 55 -9.36 -8.79 9.91
N GLU A 56 -9.12 -9.76 9.02
CA GLU A 56 -8.72 -11.12 9.36
C GLU A 56 -7.32 -11.20 10.00
N ILE A 57 -6.38 -10.37 9.56
CA ILE A 57 -5.04 -10.30 10.14
C ILE A 57 -5.10 -9.76 11.57
N LEU A 58 -5.78 -8.63 11.77
CA LEU A 58 -5.88 -7.97 13.09
C LEU A 58 -6.67 -8.80 14.11
N ASP A 59 -7.63 -9.60 13.65
CA ASP A 59 -8.38 -10.52 14.52
C ASP A 59 -7.55 -11.73 14.98
N ARG A 60 -6.58 -12.16 14.18
CA ARG A 60 -5.80 -13.40 14.43
C ARG A 60 -4.42 -13.19 14.98
N PHE A 61 -3.84 -12.03 14.72
CA PHE A 61 -2.46 -11.76 15.08
C PHE A 61 -2.35 -10.48 15.90
N GLU A 62 -1.69 -10.62 17.03
CA GLU A 62 -1.39 -9.51 17.94
C GLU A 62 -0.23 -8.65 17.44
N ASP A 63 0.73 -9.29 16.75
CA ASP A 63 1.93 -8.64 16.26
C ASP A 63 2.44 -9.25 14.97
N ILE A 64 3.02 -8.39 14.12
CA ILE A 64 3.69 -8.76 12.86
C ILE A 64 5.03 -8.05 12.80
N GLU A 65 6.11 -8.80 13.00
CA GLU A 65 7.47 -8.31 13.01
C GLU A 65 8.19 -8.66 11.70
N VAL A 66 8.71 -7.66 11.00
CA VAL A 66 9.54 -7.89 9.80
C VAL A 66 10.90 -8.44 10.24
N GLN A 67 11.30 -9.58 9.68
CA GLN A 67 12.50 -10.30 10.10
C GLN A 67 13.73 -9.99 9.25
N ASP A 68 13.55 -9.61 8.01
CA ASP A 68 14.65 -9.36 7.08
C ASP A 68 14.22 -8.38 5.97
N GLU A 69 15.19 -7.88 5.22
CA GLU A 69 14.95 -7.05 4.07
C GLU A 69 14.12 -7.79 3.00
N PRO A 70 13.14 -7.13 2.38
CA PRO A 70 12.35 -7.75 1.34
C PRO A 70 13.19 -8.04 0.10
N THR A 71 12.99 -9.21 -0.51
CA THR A 71 13.54 -9.49 -1.82
C THR A 71 12.70 -8.83 -2.90
N ARG A 72 13.37 -8.30 -3.92
CA ARG A 72 12.69 -7.59 -5.01
C ARG A 72 12.68 -8.40 -6.29
N THR A 73 11.63 -8.23 -7.08
CA THR A 73 11.55 -8.78 -8.42
C THR A 73 12.59 -8.09 -9.33
N PHE A 74 13.43 -8.88 -9.99
CA PHE A 74 14.35 -8.36 -11.01
C PHE A 74 13.58 -8.12 -12.30
N SER A 75 13.16 -6.88 -12.51
CA SER A 75 12.38 -6.46 -13.67
C SER A 75 12.56 -4.97 -13.96
N SER A 76 12.66 -4.63 -15.24
CA SER A 76 12.64 -3.23 -15.70
C SER A 76 11.22 -2.68 -15.90
N PHE A 77 10.21 -3.56 -15.88
CA PHE A 77 8.82 -3.19 -16.14
C PHE A 77 8.00 -3.06 -14.84
N VAL A 78 8.01 -4.09 -13.99
CA VAL A 78 7.30 -4.07 -12.72
C VAL A 78 8.31 -4.29 -11.59
N HIS A 79 8.53 -3.27 -10.78
CA HIS A 79 9.35 -3.31 -9.57
C HIS A 79 8.48 -3.69 -8.38
N GLY A 80 8.37 -4.99 -8.13
CA GLY A 80 7.60 -5.53 -7.01
C GLY A 80 8.48 -6.16 -5.95
N TYR A 81 7.83 -6.68 -4.93
CA TYR A 81 8.44 -7.52 -3.90
C TYR A 81 8.13 -8.99 -4.23
N ALA A 82 9.13 -9.85 -4.15
CA ALA A 82 8.96 -11.29 -4.30
C ALA A 82 8.66 -11.94 -2.94
N GLU A 83 9.38 -11.53 -1.89
CA GLU A 83 9.23 -12.07 -0.55
C GLU A 83 9.42 -10.96 0.50
N LEU A 84 8.69 -11.07 1.60
CA LEU A 84 8.89 -10.28 2.81
C LEU A 84 8.79 -11.23 4.01
N PRO A 85 9.93 -11.66 4.61
CA PRO A 85 9.93 -12.53 5.77
C PRO A 85 9.34 -11.82 6.99
N VAL A 86 8.30 -12.39 7.57
CA VAL A 86 7.66 -11.85 8.77
C VAL A 86 7.46 -12.95 9.81
N LYS A 87 7.56 -12.55 11.08
CA LYS A 87 7.14 -13.36 12.23
C LYS A 87 5.80 -12.84 12.72
N VAL A 88 4.84 -13.73 12.89
CA VAL A 88 3.52 -13.38 13.40
C VAL A 88 3.32 -13.99 14.79
N THR A 89 2.73 -13.21 15.69
CA THR A 89 2.31 -13.67 17.00
C THR A 89 0.79 -13.76 17.03
N ARG A 90 0.26 -14.92 17.39
CA ARG A 90 -1.20 -15.07 17.49
C ARG A 90 -1.75 -14.31 18.70
N ALA A 91 -2.86 -13.69 18.45
CA ALA A 91 -3.66 -13.09 19.53
C ALA A 91 -4.20 -14.14 20.50
#